data_f393946bfd1c54486a94d74c75e3d1c3
#
_entry.id   f393946bfd1c54486a94d74c75e3d1c3
#
_cell.length_a   1.000
_cell.length_b   1.000
_cell.length_c   1.000
_cell.angle_alpha   90.00
_cell.angle_beta   90.00
_cell.angle_gamma   90.00
#
_symmetry.space_group_name_H-M   'P 1'
#
loop_
_entity.id
_entity.type
_entity.pdbx_description
1 polymer ?
#
loop_
_entity_poly.entity_id
_entity_poly.type
_entity_poly.pdbx_seq_one_letter_code
_entity_poly.pdbx_strand_id
1 'polypeptide(L)'
;MWTLGIESTAHTLSFGLVDKDGIPFPSSTSTIKPEKGGIHPREAADHHKECASRLLHAALESQSLMPTDISAIAYSQGPGLGPCLRIGASIARGLASKFDVPLIGVNHCVAHIEIGRQQCGCEDPVLLYVSGGNTQVIARLDGKYRVLGETLDIGIGNMLDKFARAQGIPFPGGPVIEKLAAKWIEDNPNPTMEGLELPYAVRGMDLAFSGVLTAALRLVENGKPLEAVCWSLQEHVFSACVEVAERALAHTGKTELLLGGGVACNSRLRIMCELMCEERDSISYAPPRMYCIDNGTMIARLGWLELGAGRITNYDTSAIDQYLRTDQTPIIWA
;
A
#
# COMPACT_ATOMS: atom_id res chain seq x y z
N MET A 1 1.92 -24.20 14.54
CA MET A 1 2.42 -23.90 13.19
C MET A 1 2.21 -22.41 12.93
N TRP A 2 3.31 -21.68 12.62
CA TRP A 2 3.29 -20.25 12.39
C TRP A 2 3.99 -19.90 11.08
N THR A 3 3.42 -19.00 10.29
CA THR A 3 4.08 -18.42 9.13
C THR A 3 4.63 -17.04 9.50
N LEU A 4 5.91 -16.85 9.32
CA LEU A 4 6.59 -15.56 9.50
C LEU A 4 6.67 -14.82 8.16
N GLY A 5 6.16 -13.60 8.09
CA GLY A 5 6.23 -12.73 6.92
C GLY A 5 7.24 -11.60 7.10
N ILE A 6 7.98 -11.31 6.05
CA ILE A 6 9.00 -10.25 6.00
C ILE A 6 8.64 -9.26 4.90
N GLU A 7 8.23 -8.07 5.29
CA GLU A 7 8.00 -6.93 4.40
C GLU A 7 9.24 -6.05 4.35
N SER A 8 9.71 -5.76 3.12
CA SER A 8 10.92 -4.94 2.91
C SER A 8 10.94 -4.20 1.58
N THR A 9 9.78 -3.86 1.02
CA THR A 9 9.70 -3.31 -0.35
C THR A 9 10.24 -1.89 -0.49
N ALA A 10 10.16 -1.06 0.56
CA ALA A 10 10.54 0.36 0.48
C ALA A 10 11.23 0.85 1.77
N HIS A 11 10.62 1.81 2.46
CA HIS A 11 11.18 2.48 3.64
C HIS A 11 10.84 1.76 4.96
N THR A 12 10.05 0.70 4.90
CA THR A 12 9.60 -0.07 6.06
C THR A 12 10.21 -1.46 6.04
N LEU A 13 10.80 -1.87 7.16
CA LEU A 13 11.06 -3.28 7.46
C LEU A 13 10.05 -3.73 8.51
N SER A 14 9.40 -4.86 8.24
CA SER A 14 8.40 -5.39 9.14
C SER A 14 8.40 -6.92 9.18
N PHE A 15 8.25 -7.47 10.39
CA PHE A 15 8.04 -8.90 10.62
C PHE A 15 6.65 -9.10 11.18
N GLY A 16 5.88 -9.99 10.57
CA GLY A 16 4.53 -10.31 10.98
C GLY A 16 4.28 -11.80 11.07
N LEU A 17 3.26 -12.19 11.79
CA LEU A 17 2.93 -13.57 12.07
C LEU A 17 1.48 -13.88 11.71
N VAL A 18 1.30 -15.09 11.19
CA VAL A 18 -0.01 -15.71 10.95
C VAL A 18 0.02 -17.12 11.56
N ASP A 19 -1.01 -17.47 12.30
CA ASP A 19 -1.10 -18.79 12.92
C ASP A 19 -1.55 -19.90 11.95
N LYS A 20 -1.72 -21.13 12.48
CA LYS A 20 -2.14 -22.29 11.70
C LYS A 20 -3.50 -22.15 11.02
N ASP A 21 -4.37 -21.30 11.54
CA ASP A 21 -5.73 -21.05 11.05
C ASP A 21 -5.78 -19.81 10.13
N GLY A 22 -4.63 -19.22 9.82
CA GLY A 22 -4.52 -18.05 8.95
C GLY A 22 -4.89 -16.74 9.64
N ILE A 23 -4.96 -16.71 10.98
CA ILE A 23 -5.28 -15.51 11.77
C ILE A 23 -4.04 -14.62 11.85
N PRO A 24 -4.14 -13.33 11.44
CA PRO A 24 -3.03 -12.41 11.47
C PRO A 24 -2.85 -11.75 12.85
N PHE A 25 -1.60 -11.52 13.21
CA PHE A 25 -1.20 -10.82 14.44
C PHE A 25 -0.48 -9.52 14.11
N PRO A 26 -0.48 -8.52 15.03
CA PRO A 26 0.22 -7.27 14.81
C PRO A 26 1.70 -7.45 14.47
N SER A 27 2.19 -6.69 13.51
CA SER A 27 3.59 -6.74 13.06
C SER A 27 4.52 -5.93 13.94
N SER A 28 5.77 -6.39 14.08
CA SER A 28 6.89 -5.59 14.56
C SER A 28 7.49 -4.82 13.39
N THR A 29 7.44 -3.48 13.45
CA THR A 29 7.73 -2.62 12.30
C THR A 29 8.72 -1.51 12.66
N SER A 30 9.60 -1.19 11.74
CA SER A 30 10.45 0.00 11.77
C SER A 30 10.45 0.69 10.42
N THR A 31 10.22 2.00 10.43
CA THR A 31 10.12 2.81 9.22
C THR A 31 11.13 3.94 9.28
N ILE A 32 12.02 4.02 8.28
CA ILE A 32 12.95 5.14 8.16
C ILE A 32 12.19 6.39 7.71
N LYS A 33 12.46 7.50 8.39
CA LYS A 33 11.98 8.83 7.99
C LYS A 33 13.16 9.64 7.52
N PRO A 34 13.22 10.03 6.23
CA PRO A 34 14.33 10.85 5.75
C PRO A 34 14.30 12.23 6.41
N GLU A 35 15.43 12.70 6.87
CA GLU A 35 15.57 14.07 7.44
C GLU A 35 15.38 15.14 6.37
N LYS A 36 15.86 14.89 5.18
CA LYS A 36 15.74 15.78 4.00
C LYS A 36 15.52 14.96 2.73
N GLY A 37 14.75 15.52 1.81
CA GLY A 37 14.52 14.89 0.49
C GLY A 37 13.50 13.77 0.51
N GLY A 38 13.66 12.79 -0.38
CA GLY A 38 12.86 11.56 -0.48
C GLY A 38 13.62 10.36 0.09
N ILE A 39 12.97 9.20 0.05
CA ILE A 39 13.59 7.94 0.51
C ILE A 39 14.76 7.59 -0.39
N HIS A 40 15.97 7.49 0.18
CA HIS A 40 17.14 7.01 -0.52
C HIS A 40 17.24 5.49 -0.39
N PRO A 41 17.25 4.70 -1.50
CA PRO A 41 17.15 3.24 -1.44
C PRO A 41 18.29 2.55 -0.65
N ARG A 42 19.52 3.14 -0.63
CA ARG A 42 20.64 2.61 0.17
C ARG A 42 20.41 2.83 1.66
N GLU A 43 20.00 4.04 2.06
CA GLU A 43 19.76 4.37 3.46
C GLU A 43 18.63 3.50 4.03
N ALA A 44 17.57 3.28 3.23
CA ALA A 44 16.49 2.36 3.60
C ALA A 44 16.99 0.92 3.77
N ALA A 45 17.85 0.44 2.87
CA ALA A 45 18.44 -0.90 2.99
C ALA A 45 19.39 -1.04 4.21
N ASP A 46 20.16 0.00 4.53
CA ASP A 46 21.03 0.01 5.71
C ASP A 46 20.22 0.03 7.00
N HIS A 47 19.17 0.84 7.08
CA HIS A 47 18.19 0.80 8.17
C HIS A 47 17.57 -0.60 8.34
N HIS A 48 17.23 -1.28 7.24
CA HIS A 48 16.70 -2.65 7.32
C HIS A 48 17.69 -3.63 7.95
N LYS A 49 18.98 -3.55 7.62
CA LYS A 49 20.02 -4.39 8.23
C LYS A 49 20.13 -4.14 9.73
N GLU A 50 20.14 -2.87 10.12
CA GLU A 50 20.33 -2.46 11.53
C GLU A 50 19.18 -2.89 12.44
N CYS A 51 17.94 -2.80 11.96
CA CYS A 51 16.77 -3.09 12.80
C CYS A 51 16.27 -4.54 12.71
N ALA A 52 16.72 -5.35 11.75
CA ALA A 52 16.17 -6.67 11.44
C ALA A 52 16.15 -7.63 12.67
N SER A 53 17.27 -7.78 13.37
CA SER A 53 17.37 -8.71 14.52
C SER A 53 16.40 -8.31 15.64
N ARG A 54 16.35 -7.02 15.96
CA ARG A 54 15.46 -6.48 17.00
C ARG A 54 13.99 -6.70 16.66
N LEU A 55 13.60 -6.45 15.39
CA LEU A 55 12.21 -6.61 14.94
C LEU A 55 11.78 -8.08 14.91
N LEU A 56 12.67 -8.98 14.49
CA LEU A 56 12.40 -10.41 14.51
C LEU A 56 12.16 -10.92 15.94
N HIS A 57 13.03 -10.54 16.90
CA HIS A 57 12.84 -10.92 18.30
C HIS A 57 11.52 -10.39 18.83
N ALA A 58 11.22 -9.09 18.61
CA ALA A 58 9.97 -8.49 19.05
C ALA A 58 8.73 -9.16 18.44
N ALA A 59 8.79 -9.60 17.18
CA ALA A 59 7.69 -10.34 16.57
C ALA A 59 7.46 -11.68 17.25
N LEU A 60 8.51 -12.46 17.52
CA LEU A 60 8.40 -13.76 18.19
C LEU A 60 7.95 -13.60 19.65
N GLU A 61 8.53 -12.67 20.39
CA GLU A 61 8.18 -12.39 21.78
C GLU A 61 6.72 -11.97 21.95
N SER A 62 6.17 -11.23 20.98
CA SER A 62 4.77 -10.77 21.02
C SER A 62 3.74 -11.90 21.14
N GLN A 63 4.12 -13.10 20.70
CA GLN A 63 3.30 -14.31 20.76
C GLN A 63 3.96 -15.42 21.62
N SER A 64 5.00 -15.09 22.39
CA SER A 64 5.75 -16.02 23.23
C SER A 64 6.29 -17.24 22.44
N LEU A 65 6.73 -17.01 21.19
CA LEU A 65 7.20 -18.05 20.29
C LEU A 65 8.70 -18.25 20.36
N MET A 66 9.10 -19.51 20.23
CA MET A 66 10.48 -19.90 19.95
C MET A 66 10.70 -19.97 18.43
N PRO A 67 11.93 -19.80 17.93
CA PRO A 67 12.23 -19.97 16.51
C PRO A 67 11.78 -21.31 15.91
N THR A 68 11.72 -22.36 16.72
CA THR A 68 11.26 -23.70 16.35
C THR A 68 9.76 -23.82 16.11
N ASP A 69 8.96 -22.81 16.51
CA ASP A 69 7.52 -22.78 16.29
C ASP A 69 7.17 -22.29 14.87
N ILE A 70 8.13 -21.67 14.19
CA ILE A 70 7.98 -21.20 12.81
C ILE A 70 8.02 -22.38 11.86
N SER A 71 7.02 -22.50 11.02
CA SER A 71 6.85 -23.59 10.05
C SER A 71 6.96 -23.15 8.59
N ALA A 72 6.99 -21.84 8.32
CA ALA A 72 7.22 -21.28 6.99
C ALA A 72 7.72 -19.84 7.06
N ILE A 73 8.51 -19.42 6.08
CA ILE A 73 9.00 -18.06 5.91
C ILE A 73 8.46 -17.49 4.60
N ALA A 74 7.69 -16.42 4.68
CA ALA A 74 7.26 -15.62 3.53
C ALA A 74 8.04 -14.31 3.46
N TYR A 75 8.29 -13.81 2.25
CA TYR A 75 8.96 -12.52 2.06
C TYR A 75 8.40 -11.80 0.83
N SER A 76 8.43 -10.46 0.84
CA SER A 76 8.10 -9.65 -0.31
C SER A 76 9.15 -9.85 -1.41
N GLN A 77 8.79 -10.61 -2.46
CA GLN A 77 9.65 -10.86 -3.61
C GLN A 77 9.69 -9.64 -4.54
N GLY A 78 8.64 -8.86 -4.56
CA GLY A 78 8.43 -7.63 -5.31
C GLY A 78 6.95 -7.25 -5.42
N PRO A 79 6.62 -6.11 -6.07
CA PRO A 79 7.53 -5.08 -6.54
C PRO A 79 8.12 -4.24 -5.40
N GLY A 80 9.20 -3.46 -5.70
CA GLY A 80 9.79 -2.56 -4.69
C GLY A 80 11.21 -2.10 -5.01
N LEU A 81 11.82 -1.40 -4.06
CA LEU A 81 13.20 -0.93 -4.16
C LEU A 81 14.18 -2.10 -4.06
N GLY A 82 14.96 -2.34 -5.11
CA GLY A 82 15.85 -3.49 -5.20
C GLY A 82 16.84 -3.65 -4.03
N PRO A 83 17.51 -2.60 -3.52
CA PRO A 83 18.34 -2.71 -2.33
C PRO A 83 17.58 -3.23 -1.10
N CYS A 84 16.37 -2.71 -0.85
CA CYS A 84 15.51 -3.09 0.27
C CYS A 84 15.02 -4.55 0.13
N LEU A 85 14.46 -4.90 -1.03
CA LEU A 85 14.01 -6.26 -1.35
C LEU A 85 15.12 -7.30 -1.15
N ARG A 86 16.37 -6.99 -1.56
CA ARG A 86 17.52 -7.90 -1.38
C ARG A 86 17.81 -8.18 0.09
N ILE A 87 17.66 -7.19 0.98
CA ILE A 87 17.86 -7.42 2.42
C ILE A 87 16.78 -8.36 2.95
N GLY A 88 15.50 -8.12 2.68
CA GLY A 88 14.41 -8.99 3.10
C GLY A 88 14.55 -10.43 2.58
N ALA A 89 14.85 -10.58 1.28
CA ALA A 89 15.09 -11.89 0.67
C ALA A 89 16.30 -12.63 1.29
N SER A 90 17.39 -11.93 1.62
CA SER A 90 18.55 -12.52 2.27
C SER A 90 18.24 -13.00 3.67
N ILE A 91 17.49 -12.21 4.45
CA ILE A 91 17.02 -12.59 5.78
C ILE A 91 16.10 -13.81 5.68
N ALA A 92 15.13 -13.79 4.76
CA ALA A 92 14.18 -14.87 4.56
C ALA A 92 14.87 -16.21 4.22
N ARG A 93 15.81 -16.19 3.28
CA ARG A 93 16.62 -17.38 2.91
C ARG A 93 17.43 -17.90 4.08
N GLY A 94 18.09 -16.99 4.82
CA GLY A 94 18.89 -17.38 5.99
C GLY A 94 18.03 -18.04 7.09
N LEU A 95 16.83 -17.48 7.36
CA LEU A 95 15.91 -18.05 8.34
C LEU A 95 15.32 -19.38 7.86
N ALA A 96 14.85 -19.45 6.61
CA ALA A 96 14.28 -20.67 6.04
C ALA A 96 15.29 -21.84 6.06
N SER A 97 16.54 -21.57 5.67
CA SER A 97 17.63 -22.54 5.72
C SER A 97 17.98 -22.96 7.16
N LYS A 98 18.04 -22.00 8.09
CA LYS A 98 18.39 -22.27 9.49
C LYS A 98 17.33 -23.07 10.22
N PHE A 99 16.05 -22.84 9.93
CA PHE A 99 14.91 -23.49 10.58
C PHE A 99 14.45 -24.74 9.83
N ASP A 100 15.01 -25.01 8.65
CA ASP A 100 14.65 -26.11 7.76
C ASP A 100 13.14 -26.09 7.41
N VAL A 101 12.64 -24.90 6.97
CA VAL A 101 11.24 -24.67 6.66
C VAL A 101 11.06 -24.12 5.25
N PRO A 102 9.87 -24.28 4.63
CA PRO A 102 9.56 -23.73 3.31
C PRO A 102 9.77 -22.22 3.23
N LEU A 103 10.27 -21.76 2.07
CA LEU A 103 10.42 -20.37 1.68
C LEU A 103 9.35 -20.00 0.65
N ILE A 104 8.64 -18.87 0.85
CA ILE A 104 7.59 -18.40 -0.04
C ILE A 104 7.85 -16.96 -0.43
N GLY A 105 8.16 -16.70 -1.72
CA GLY A 105 8.25 -15.35 -2.28
C GLY A 105 6.90 -14.89 -2.78
N VAL A 106 6.36 -13.81 -2.20
CA VAL A 106 5.02 -13.32 -2.50
C VAL A 106 5.02 -11.94 -3.16
N ASN A 107 3.94 -11.64 -3.89
CA ASN A 107 3.72 -10.32 -4.47
C ASN A 107 3.15 -9.36 -3.41
N HIS A 108 3.83 -8.25 -3.18
CA HIS A 108 3.46 -7.24 -2.21
C HIS A 108 2.07 -6.62 -2.43
N CYS A 109 1.71 -6.32 -3.70
CA CYS A 109 0.40 -5.73 -4.00
C CYS A 109 -0.74 -6.74 -3.75
N VAL A 110 -0.51 -8.02 -4.08
CA VAL A 110 -1.46 -9.09 -3.79
C VAL A 110 -1.60 -9.30 -2.28
N ALA A 111 -0.53 -9.15 -1.51
CA ALA A 111 -0.58 -9.26 -0.05
C ALA A 111 -1.50 -8.19 0.57
N HIS A 112 -1.51 -6.97 0.05
CA HIS A 112 -2.47 -5.93 0.47
C HIS A 112 -3.92 -6.31 0.18
N ILE A 113 -4.18 -6.96 -0.95
CA ILE A 113 -5.54 -7.43 -1.28
C ILE A 113 -5.99 -8.50 -0.27
N GLU A 114 -5.17 -9.53 -0.08
CA GLU A 114 -5.55 -10.69 0.74
C GLU A 114 -5.67 -10.37 2.23
N ILE A 115 -4.83 -9.48 2.77
CA ILE A 115 -4.99 -9.02 4.15
C ILE A 115 -6.23 -8.14 4.30
N GLY A 116 -6.50 -7.28 3.31
CA GLY A 116 -7.69 -6.43 3.30
C GLY A 116 -8.97 -7.25 3.23
N ARG A 117 -9.04 -8.23 2.34
CA ARG A 117 -10.17 -9.18 2.23
C ARG A 117 -10.46 -9.85 3.56
N GLN A 118 -9.43 -10.37 4.21
CA GLN A 118 -9.59 -11.04 5.50
C GLN A 118 -10.07 -10.09 6.60
N GLN A 119 -9.48 -8.90 6.69
CA GLN A 119 -9.79 -7.96 7.77
C GLN A 119 -11.18 -7.33 7.64
N CYS A 120 -11.67 -7.18 6.42
CA CYS A 120 -12.96 -6.57 6.13
C CYS A 120 -14.07 -7.58 5.88
N GLY A 121 -13.74 -8.87 5.65
CA GLY A 121 -14.70 -9.91 5.31
C GLY A 121 -15.32 -9.74 3.92
N CYS A 122 -14.66 -9.02 3.00
CA CYS A 122 -15.11 -8.92 1.61
C CYS A 122 -14.64 -10.12 0.77
N GLU A 123 -15.45 -10.54 -0.19
CA GLU A 123 -15.21 -11.78 -0.94
C GLU A 123 -14.47 -11.54 -2.26
N ASP A 124 -14.95 -10.61 -3.08
CA ASP A 124 -14.43 -10.40 -4.43
C ASP A 124 -14.40 -8.91 -4.82
N PRO A 125 -13.64 -8.08 -4.09
CA PRO A 125 -13.65 -6.64 -4.28
C PRO A 125 -12.87 -6.17 -5.51
N VAL A 126 -13.21 -4.98 -6.01
CA VAL A 126 -12.26 -4.11 -6.69
C VAL A 126 -11.37 -3.48 -5.62
N LEU A 127 -10.06 -3.57 -5.77
CA LEU A 127 -9.11 -2.86 -4.89
C LEU A 127 -8.74 -1.51 -5.51
N LEU A 128 -8.92 -0.44 -4.76
CA LEU A 128 -8.27 0.84 -4.99
C LEU A 128 -7.00 0.89 -4.14
N TYR A 129 -5.85 0.59 -4.76
CA TYR A 129 -4.55 0.58 -4.11
C TYR A 129 -3.86 1.92 -4.30
N VAL A 130 -3.71 2.68 -3.21
CA VAL A 130 -3.17 4.04 -3.18
C VAL A 130 -2.03 4.14 -2.17
N SER A 131 -0.81 4.06 -2.67
CA SER A 131 0.41 4.08 -1.85
C SER A 131 1.37 5.19 -2.27
N GLY A 132 2.55 5.24 -1.68
CA GLY A 132 3.61 6.16 -2.08
C GLY A 132 3.98 5.99 -3.55
N GLY A 133 4.38 4.79 -3.94
CA GLY A 133 4.88 4.48 -5.28
C GLY A 133 3.82 4.05 -6.29
N ASN A 134 2.76 3.39 -5.81
CA ASN A 134 1.74 2.79 -6.66
C ASN A 134 0.37 3.45 -6.46
N THR A 135 -0.35 3.64 -7.56
CA THR A 135 -1.79 3.94 -7.58
C THR A 135 -2.38 3.05 -8.64
N GLN A 136 -3.16 2.05 -8.22
CA GLN A 136 -3.71 1.03 -9.11
C GLN A 136 -5.15 0.70 -8.73
N VAL A 137 -5.97 0.40 -9.74
CA VAL A 137 -7.29 -0.21 -9.57
C VAL A 137 -7.21 -1.65 -10.07
N ILE A 138 -7.46 -2.59 -9.18
CA ILE A 138 -7.20 -4.03 -9.40
C ILE A 138 -8.48 -4.81 -9.13
N ALA A 139 -8.78 -5.81 -9.97
CA ALA A 139 -9.88 -6.74 -9.74
C ALA A 139 -9.46 -8.17 -10.06
N ARG A 140 -10.10 -9.15 -9.44
CA ARG A 140 -9.97 -10.56 -9.81
C ARG A 140 -10.89 -10.85 -10.98
N LEU A 141 -10.32 -11.28 -12.10
CA LEU A 141 -11.02 -11.67 -13.33
C LEU A 141 -10.38 -12.95 -13.88
N ASP A 142 -11.17 -13.92 -14.25
CA ASP A 142 -10.72 -15.19 -14.85
C ASP A 142 -9.62 -15.88 -14.01
N GLY A 143 -9.77 -15.92 -12.67
CA GLY A 143 -8.84 -16.57 -11.75
C GLY A 143 -7.50 -15.85 -11.59
N LYS A 144 -7.38 -14.57 -12.01
CA LYS A 144 -6.18 -13.75 -11.88
C LYS A 144 -6.52 -12.35 -11.42
N TYR A 145 -5.60 -11.69 -10.74
CA TYR A 145 -5.68 -10.26 -10.53
C TYR A 145 -5.34 -9.52 -11.83
N ARG A 146 -6.15 -8.52 -12.18
CA ARG A 146 -5.95 -7.66 -13.35
C ARG A 146 -5.86 -6.22 -12.89
N VAL A 147 -4.85 -5.52 -13.36
CA VAL A 147 -4.75 -4.07 -13.22
C VAL A 147 -5.65 -3.45 -14.28
N LEU A 148 -6.76 -2.85 -13.86
CA LEU A 148 -7.75 -2.20 -14.73
C LEU A 148 -7.36 -0.76 -15.04
N GLY A 149 -6.63 -0.12 -14.14
CA GLY A 149 -6.10 1.22 -14.29
C GLY A 149 -4.93 1.46 -13.35
N GLU A 150 -3.99 2.29 -13.75
CA GLU A 150 -2.83 2.63 -12.95
C GLU A 150 -2.34 4.07 -13.19
N THR A 151 -1.48 4.57 -12.31
CA THR A 151 -0.84 5.86 -12.57
C THR A 151 0.19 5.74 -13.71
N LEU A 152 0.14 6.68 -14.64
CA LEU A 152 1.04 6.75 -15.80
C LEU A 152 2.37 7.45 -15.48
N ASP A 153 2.45 8.15 -14.36
CA ASP A 153 3.60 9.02 -14.06
C ASP A 153 4.08 8.94 -12.61
N ILE A 154 3.27 9.28 -11.64
CA ILE A 154 3.65 9.30 -10.22
C ILE A 154 2.53 8.75 -9.35
N GLY A 155 2.85 7.90 -8.37
CA GLY A 155 1.89 7.46 -7.36
C GLY A 155 1.36 8.63 -6.53
N ILE A 156 0.09 8.54 -6.14
CA ILE A 156 -0.62 9.63 -5.44
C ILE A 156 0.09 10.02 -4.14
N GLY A 157 0.60 9.06 -3.36
CA GLY A 157 1.32 9.36 -2.13
C GLY A 157 2.62 10.13 -2.38
N ASN A 158 3.41 9.72 -3.37
CA ASN A 158 4.63 10.46 -3.77
C ASN A 158 4.30 11.84 -4.33
N MET A 159 3.18 12.00 -5.00
CA MET A 159 2.71 13.31 -5.50
C MET A 159 2.41 14.24 -4.32
N LEU A 160 1.64 13.79 -3.34
CA LEU A 160 1.33 14.54 -2.11
C LEU A 160 2.61 14.89 -1.34
N ASP A 161 3.53 13.94 -1.18
CA ASP A 161 4.81 14.18 -0.49
C ASP A 161 5.72 15.17 -1.24
N LYS A 162 5.73 15.15 -2.57
CA LYS A 162 6.45 16.15 -3.38
C LYS A 162 5.85 17.54 -3.23
N PHE A 163 4.53 17.67 -3.26
CA PHE A 163 3.85 18.93 -3.01
C PHE A 163 4.19 19.45 -1.60
N ALA A 164 4.00 18.63 -0.57
CA ALA A 164 4.29 18.98 0.82
C ALA A 164 5.75 19.45 1.02
N ARG A 165 6.70 18.69 0.46
CA ARG A 165 8.13 19.06 0.54
C ARG A 165 8.45 20.39 -0.11
N ALA A 166 7.83 20.72 -1.23
CA ALA A 166 8.01 22.04 -1.88
C ALA A 166 7.49 23.18 -0.99
N GLN A 167 6.59 22.90 -0.05
CA GLN A 167 6.07 23.84 0.95
C GLN A 167 6.84 23.76 2.28
N GLY A 168 7.98 23.06 2.36
CA GLY A 168 8.76 22.90 3.59
C GLY A 168 8.14 21.95 4.61
N ILE A 169 7.11 21.17 4.23
CA ILE A 169 6.46 20.20 5.10
C ILE A 169 7.27 18.88 5.08
N PRO A 170 7.63 18.33 6.25
CA PRO A 170 8.41 17.09 6.33
C PRO A 170 7.60 15.85 5.91
N PHE A 171 8.32 14.79 5.56
CA PHE A 171 7.74 13.46 5.27
C PHE A 171 7.20 12.79 6.56
N PRO A 172 6.02 12.13 6.50
CA PRO A 172 5.10 12.06 5.37
C PRO A 172 4.21 13.30 5.26
N GLY A 173 4.08 13.85 4.05
CA GLY A 173 3.31 15.08 3.80
C GLY A 173 1.80 14.87 3.77
N GLY A 174 1.34 13.69 3.32
CA GLY A 174 -0.09 13.40 3.17
C GLY A 174 -0.95 13.73 4.40
N PRO A 175 -0.60 13.29 5.62
CA PRO A 175 -1.36 13.62 6.85
C PRO A 175 -1.37 15.11 7.20
N VAL A 176 -0.35 15.88 6.79
CA VAL A 176 -0.31 17.33 7.03
C VAL A 176 -1.21 18.05 6.03
N ILE A 177 -1.18 17.63 4.74
CA ILE A 177 -2.11 18.12 3.70
C ILE A 177 -3.56 17.89 4.15
N GLU A 178 -3.89 16.71 4.67
CA GLU A 178 -5.23 16.38 5.17
C GLU A 178 -5.68 17.36 6.27
N LYS A 179 -4.80 17.65 7.24
CA LYS A 179 -5.09 18.60 8.32
C LYS A 179 -5.28 20.03 7.80
N LEU A 180 -4.45 20.48 6.86
CA LEU A 180 -4.57 21.82 6.26
C LEU A 180 -5.85 21.94 5.45
N ALA A 181 -6.22 20.91 4.69
CA ALA A 181 -7.47 20.85 3.96
C ALA A 181 -8.69 20.87 4.88
N ALA A 182 -8.66 20.12 5.98
CA ALA A 182 -9.73 20.14 6.98
C ALA A 182 -9.90 21.52 7.62
N LYS A 183 -8.79 22.17 7.99
CA LYS A 183 -8.81 23.53 8.52
C LYS A 183 -9.44 24.52 7.52
N TRP A 184 -9.11 24.39 6.23
CA TRP A 184 -9.74 25.25 5.21
C TRP A 184 -11.25 25.12 5.19
N ILE A 185 -11.79 23.90 5.32
CA ILE A 185 -13.23 23.64 5.36
C ILE A 185 -13.86 24.21 6.64
N GLU A 186 -13.19 24.07 7.79
CA GLU A 186 -13.65 24.64 9.06
C GLU A 186 -13.79 26.18 8.98
N ASP A 187 -12.79 26.83 8.39
CA ASP A 187 -12.77 28.30 8.23
C ASP A 187 -13.69 28.77 7.09
N ASN A 188 -14.04 27.89 6.14
CA ASN A 188 -14.85 28.18 4.95
C ASN A 188 -15.90 27.06 4.75
N PRO A 189 -17.06 27.08 5.44
CA PRO A 189 -18.03 25.99 5.43
C PRO A 189 -18.63 25.65 4.05
N ASN A 190 -18.58 26.56 3.08
CA ASN A 190 -19.02 26.35 1.71
C ASN A 190 -17.90 26.75 0.73
N PRO A 191 -16.79 26.02 0.69
CA PRO A 191 -15.66 26.37 -0.15
C PRO A 191 -16.01 26.19 -1.63
N THR A 192 -15.52 27.10 -2.47
CA THR A 192 -15.66 26.99 -3.92
C THR A 192 -14.31 26.67 -4.57
N MET A 193 -14.34 26.04 -5.74
CA MET A 193 -13.14 25.78 -6.54
C MET A 193 -12.69 26.99 -7.36
N GLU A 194 -13.40 28.12 -7.30
CA GLU A 194 -13.09 29.30 -8.12
C GLU A 194 -11.67 29.81 -7.87
N GLY A 195 -10.84 29.76 -8.91
CA GLY A 195 -9.44 30.13 -8.89
C GLY A 195 -8.52 29.12 -8.15
N LEU A 196 -9.01 27.91 -7.89
CA LEU A 196 -8.29 26.77 -7.31
C LEU A 196 -8.35 25.53 -8.21
N GLU A 197 -8.82 25.67 -9.45
CA GLU A 197 -9.03 24.59 -10.39
C GLU A 197 -7.70 23.92 -10.75
N LEU A 198 -7.68 22.59 -10.80
CA LEU A 198 -6.56 21.76 -11.19
C LEU A 198 -6.90 20.96 -12.44
N PRO A 199 -5.88 20.53 -13.22
CA PRO A 199 -6.12 19.76 -14.44
C PRO A 199 -6.81 18.42 -14.15
N TYR A 200 -7.67 17.98 -15.05
CA TYR A 200 -8.28 16.65 -15.01
C TYR A 200 -7.22 15.56 -15.14
N ALA A 201 -7.19 14.65 -14.17
CA ALA A 201 -6.13 13.65 -14.01
C ALA A 201 -6.43 12.30 -14.68
N VAL A 202 -7.70 12.00 -15.03
CA VAL A 202 -8.07 10.69 -15.59
C VAL A 202 -7.76 10.60 -17.08
N ARG A 203 -7.20 9.47 -17.50
CA ARG A 203 -6.88 9.12 -18.89
C ARG A 203 -7.41 7.72 -19.21
N GLY A 204 -8.68 7.63 -19.60
CA GLY A 204 -9.36 6.32 -19.75
C GLY A 204 -9.57 5.70 -18.36
N MET A 205 -8.91 4.57 -18.11
CA MET A 205 -8.86 3.93 -16.78
C MET A 205 -7.61 4.31 -15.98
N ASP A 206 -6.69 5.06 -16.58
CA ASP A 206 -5.41 5.43 -15.96
C ASP A 206 -5.44 6.84 -15.36
N LEU A 207 -4.43 7.14 -14.55
CA LEU A 207 -4.29 8.39 -13.80
C LEU A 207 -2.97 9.09 -14.13
N ALA A 208 -2.98 10.42 -14.24
CA ALA A 208 -1.78 11.22 -14.48
C ALA A 208 -1.74 12.42 -13.52
N PHE A 209 -0.85 12.37 -12.53
CA PHE A 209 -0.81 13.35 -11.45
C PHE A 209 0.27 14.42 -11.57
N SER A 210 1.28 14.26 -12.43
CA SER A 210 2.37 15.24 -12.55
C SER A 210 1.89 16.63 -12.98
N GLY A 211 0.90 16.68 -13.87
CA GLY A 211 0.27 17.94 -14.27
C GLY A 211 -0.49 18.63 -13.14
N VAL A 212 -1.19 17.83 -12.33
CA VAL A 212 -1.91 18.31 -11.14
C VAL A 212 -0.93 18.88 -10.11
N LEU A 213 0.17 18.16 -9.83
CA LEU A 213 1.24 18.63 -8.94
C LEU A 213 1.79 19.99 -9.38
N THR A 214 2.14 20.11 -10.67
CA THR A 214 2.70 21.35 -11.21
C THR A 214 1.72 22.51 -11.10
N ALA A 215 0.44 22.26 -11.36
CA ALA A 215 -0.61 23.29 -11.24
C ALA A 215 -0.81 23.70 -9.77
N ALA A 216 -0.86 22.75 -8.84
CA ALA A 216 -1.00 23.04 -7.41
C ALA A 216 0.18 23.88 -6.88
N LEU A 217 1.42 23.58 -7.28
CA LEU A 217 2.61 24.37 -6.92
C LEU A 217 2.49 25.82 -7.42
N ARG A 218 2.02 26.01 -8.66
CA ARG A 218 1.81 27.35 -9.25
C ARG A 218 0.72 28.12 -8.51
N LEU A 219 -0.35 27.48 -8.00
CA LEU A 219 -1.37 28.16 -7.21
C LEU A 219 -0.76 28.79 -5.95
N VAL A 220 0.12 28.05 -5.24
CA VAL A 220 0.82 28.59 -4.06
C VAL A 220 1.79 29.69 -4.45
N GLU A 221 2.58 29.52 -5.51
CA GLU A 221 3.49 30.54 -6.04
C GLU A 221 2.75 31.84 -6.42
N ASN A 222 1.51 31.73 -6.90
CA ASN A 222 0.63 32.86 -7.23
C ASN A 222 -0.10 33.46 -6.01
N GLY A 223 0.26 33.06 -4.79
CA GLY A 223 -0.24 33.64 -3.55
C GLY A 223 -1.58 33.09 -3.07
N LYS A 224 -2.06 31.95 -3.60
CA LYS A 224 -3.25 31.28 -3.03
C LYS A 224 -2.91 30.70 -1.64
N PRO A 225 -3.84 30.77 -0.67
CA PRO A 225 -3.62 30.18 0.66
C PRO A 225 -3.27 28.70 0.59
N LEU A 226 -2.25 28.28 1.34
CA LEU A 226 -1.79 26.90 1.31
C LEU A 226 -2.88 25.91 1.70
N GLU A 227 -3.69 26.24 2.71
CA GLU A 227 -4.82 25.42 3.16
C GLU A 227 -5.85 25.23 2.05
N ALA A 228 -6.16 26.29 1.28
CA ALA A 228 -7.07 26.23 0.14
C ALA A 228 -6.54 25.31 -0.97
N VAL A 229 -5.23 25.43 -1.28
CA VAL A 229 -4.59 24.58 -2.29
C VAL A 229 -4.52 23.13 -1.83
N CYS A 230 -4.23 22.86 -0.54
CA CYS A 230 -4.27 21.52 0.02
C CYS A 230 -5.67 20.88 -0.11
N TRP A 231 -6.71 21.66 0.17
CA TRP A 231 -8.09 21.20 0.00
C TRP A 231 -8.39 20.90 -1.48
N SER A 232 -8.13 21.84 -2.38
CA SER A 232 -8.37 21.64 -3.81
C SER A 232 -7.60 20.46 -4.37
N LEU A 233 -6.30 20.32 -4.02
CA LEU A 233 -5.46 19.20 -4.43
C LEU A 233 -6.07 17.87 -4.01
N GLN A 234 -6.48 17.75 -2.74
CA GLN A 234 -7.09 16.55 -2.19
C GLN A 234 -8.39 16.20 -2.89
N GLU A 235 -9.31 17.16 -3.07
CA GLU A 235 -10.57 16.96 -3.76
C GLU A 235 -10.36 16.47 -5.21
N HIS A 236 -9.44 17.08 -5.96
CA HIS A 236 -9.20 16.74 -7.36
C HIS A 236 -8.60 15.33 -7.52
N VAL A 237 -7.56 15.00 -6.73
CA VAL A 237 -6.88 13.72 -6.93
C VAL A 237 -7.68 12.55 -6.40
N PHE A 238 -8.43 12.74 -5.31
CA PHE A 238 -9.30 11.69 -4.78
C PHE A 238 -10.53 11.47 -5.66
N SER A 239 -11.15 12.53 -6.19
CA SER A 239 -12.23 12.38 -7.17
C SER A 239 -11.79 11.60 -8.39
N ALA A 240 -10.57 11.84 -8.91
CA ALA A 240 -10.03 11.06 -10.02
C ALA A 240 -9.85 9.57 -9.66
N CYS A 241 -9.36 9.26 -8.45
CA CYS A 241 -9.22 7.87 -7.98
C CYS A 241 -10.58 7.20 -7.82
N VAL A 242 -11.56 7.90 -7.25
CA VAL A 242 -12.93 7.39 -7.05
C VAL A 242 -13.62 7.16 -8.40
N GLU A 243 -13.46 8.06 -9.36
CA GLU A 243 -14.00 7.92 -10.72
C GLU A 243 -13.49 6.64 -11.41
N VAL A 244 -12.18 6.36 -11.34
CA VAL A 244 -11.61 5.15 -11.95
C VAL A 244 -12.07 3.90 -11.19
N ALA A 245 -12.18 3.96 -9.87
CA ALA A 245 -12.70 2.85 -9.06
C ALA A 245 -14.18 2.57 -9.39
N GLU A 246 -14.99 3.61 -9.57
CA GLU A 246 -16.39 3.49 -10.00
C GLU A 246 -16.52 2.82 -11.37
N ARG A 247 -15.71 3.29 -12.34
CA ARG A 247 -15.67 2.67 -13.68
C ARG A 247 -15.29 1.19 -13.61
N ALA A 248 -14.37 0.83 -12.72
CA ALA A 248 -13.95 -0.57 -12.53
C ALA A 248 -15.07 -1.42 -11.93
N LEU A 249 -15.80 -0.91 -10.92
CA LEU A 249 -17.01 -1.58 -10.38
C LEU A 249 -18.05 -1.79 -11.48
N ALA A 250 -18.35 -0.75 -12.27
CA ALA A 250 -19.30 -0.83 -13.36
C ALA A 250 -18.88 -1.83 -14.45
N HIS A 251 -17.59 -1.82 -14.82
CA HIS A 251 -17.05 -2.72 -15.86
C HIS A 251 -17.05 -4.18 -15.43
N THR A 252 -16.74 -4.45 -14.17
CA THR A 252 -16.63 -5.81 -13.64
C THR A 252 -17.94 -6.38 -13.10
N GLY A 253 -18.93 -5.54 -12.86
CA GLY A 253 -20.18 -5.91 -12.20
C GLY A 253 -20.04 -6.25 -10.72
N LYS A 254 -18.88 -5.89 -10.11
CA LYS A 254 -18.63 -6.12 -8.68
C LYS A 254 -19.30 -5.04 -7.83
N THR A 255 -19.62 -5.41 -6.58
CA THR A 255 -20.33 -4.55 -5.63
C THR A 255 -19.53 -4.26 -4.37
N GLU A 256 -18.26 -4.63 -4.34
CA GLU A 256 -17.35 -4.42 -3.22
C GLU A 256 -16.16 -3.59 -3.67
N LEU A 257 -15.86 -2.50 -2.96
CA LEU A 257 -14.66 -1.69 -3.12
C LEU A 257 -13.79 -1.84 -1.87
N LEU A 258 -12.56 -2.32 -2.03
CA LEU A 258 -11.57 -2.41 -0.96
C LEU A 258 -10.54 -1.31 -1.13
N LEU A 259 -10.22 -0.59 -0.06
CA LEU A 259 -9.15 0.40 -0.02
C LEU A 259 -7.86 -0.23 0.53
N GLY A 260 -6.71 0.06 -0.09
CA GLY A 260 -5.41 -0.40 0.37
C GLY A 260 -4.30 0.61 0.11
N GLY A 261 -3.18 0.47 0.84
CA GLY A 261 -2.06 1.41 0.79
C GLY A 261 -2.17 2.56 1.80
N GLY A 262 -1.06 3.25 2.04
CA GLY A 262 -0.98 4.27 3.09
C GLY A 262 -1.91 5.47 2.90
N VAL A 263 -2.20 5.86 1.65
CA VAL A 263 -3.12 6.96 1.33
C VAL A 263 -4.58 6.58 1.60
N ALA A 264 -4.91 5.29 1.59
CA ALA A 264 -6.22 4.78 1.99
C ALA A 264 -6.59 5.08 3.47
N CYS A 265 -5.63 5.55 4.27
CA CYS A 265 -5.88 6.03 5.63
C CYS A 265 -6.48 7.45 5.68
N ASN A 266 -6.48 8.18 4.55
CA ASN A 266 -7.04 9.53 4.48
C ASN A 266 -8.56 9.47 4.64
N SER A 267 -9.10 10.25 5.59
CA SER A 267 -10.52 10.25 5.92
C SER A 267 -11.39 10.78 4.77
N ARG A 268 -10.91 11.79 4.04
CA ARG A 268 -11.67 12.34 2.91
C ARG A 268 -11.82 11.34 1.76
N LEU A 269 -10.74 10.62 1.42
CA LEU A 269 -10.80 9.57 0.41
C LEU A 269 -11.80 8.48 0.79
N ARG A 270 -11.80 8.04 2.06
CA ARG A 270 -12.75 7.05 2.57
C ARG A 270 -14.19 7.52 2.40
N ILE A 271 -14.49 8.74 2.85
CA ILE A 271 -15.83 9.33 2.71
C ILE A 271 -16.26 9.39 1.24
N MET A 272 -15.38 9.81 0.33
CA MET A 272 -15.71 9.88 -1.10
C MET A 272 -15.99 8.49 -1.69
N CYS A 273 -15.23 7.47 -1.29
CA CYS A 273 -15.48 6.09 -1.70
C CYS A 273 -16.79 5.53 -1.11
N GLU A 274 -17.09 5.82 0.15
CA GLU A 274 -18.35 5.43 0.81
C GLU A 274 -19.54 6.03 0.07
N LEU A 275 -19.56 7.35 -0.17
CA LEU A 275 -20.62 8.02 -0.89
C LEU A 275 -20.82 7.46 -2.31
N MET A 276 -19.73 7.24 -3.06
CA MET A 276 -19.80 6.64 -4.40
C MET A 276 -20.39 5.22 -4.35
N CYS A 277 -19.98 4.42 -3.38
CA CYS A 277 -20.49 3.06 -3.23
C CYS A 277 -21.98 3.05 -2.83
N GLU A 278 -22.41 3.94 -1.93
CA GLU A 278 -23.82 4.09 -1.55
C GLU A 278 -24.71 4.42 -2.77
N GLU A 279 -24.29 5.35 -3.63
CA GLU A 279 -25.01 5.72 -4.86
C GLU A 279 -25.08 4.57 -5.89
N ARG A 280 -24.28 3.52 -5.72
CA ARG A 280 -24.22 2.36 -6.62
C ARG A 280 -24.73 1.06 -6.00
N ASP A 281 -25.39 1.11 -4.86
CA ASP A 281 -25.78 -0.10 -4.10
C ASP A 281 -24.58 -1.05 -3.86
N SER A 282 -23.40 -0.48 -3.61
CA SER A 282 -22.13 -1.19 -3.38
C SER A 282 -21.60 -0.88 -1.98
N ILE A 283 -20.58 -1.63 -1.54
CA ILE A 283 -20.01 -1.48 -0.20
C ILE A 283 -18.53 -1.07 -0.32
N SER A 284 -18.15 -0.02 0.40
CA SER A 284 -16.75 0.39 0.56
C SER A 284 -16.16 -0.20 1.83
N TYR A 285 -15.00 -0.84 1.71
CA TYR A 285 -14.25 -1.44 2.80
C TYR A 285 -12.90 -0.75 2.96
N ALA A 286 -12.56 -0.39 4.20
CA ALA A 286 -11.25 0.15 4.54
C ALA A 286 -10.71 -0.57 5.77
N PRO A 287 -9.67 -1.40 5.63
CA PRO A 287 -9.12 -2.11 6.78
C PRO A 287 -8.54 -1.14 7.81
N PRO A 288 -8.33 -1.61 9.06
CA PRO A 288 -7.60 -0.84 10.05
C PRO A 288 -6.25 -0.34 9.53
N ARG A 289 -5.83 0.86 9.96
CA ARG A 289 -4.61 1.53 9.47
C ARG A 289 -3.39 0.61 9.42
N MET A 290 -3.20 -0.23 10.43
CA MET A 290 -2.06 -1.13 10.53
C MET A 290 -1.98 -2.15 9.39
N TYR A 291 -3.08 -2.45 8.71
CA TYR A 291 -3.16 -3.35 7.56
C TYR A 291 -3.25 -2.61 6.22
N CYS A 292 -3.55 -1.29 6.23
CA CYS A 292 -3.45 -0.45 5.03
C CYS A 292 -2.00 -0.13 4.67
N ILE A 293 -1.14 0.13 5.67
CA ILE A 293 0.28 0.44 5.48
C ILE A 293 1.08 -0.86 5.30
N ASP A 294 2.31 -0.73 4.79
CA ASP A 294 3.24 -1.85 4.63
C ASP A 294 3.49 -2.55 5.98
N ASN A 295 3.25 -3.85 6.02
CA ASN A 295 3.39 -4.65 7.24
C ASN A 295 3.77 -6.11 6.93
N GLY A 296 4.48 -6.76 7.86
CA GLY A 296 4.93 -8.14 7.69
C GLY A 296 3.79 -9.15 7.72
N THR A 297 2.68 -8.81 8.39
CA THR A 297 1.55 -9.73 8.55
C THR A 297 0.80 -9.98 7.24
N MET A 298 0.71 -8.98 6.35
CA MET A 298 0.12 -9.19 5.02
C MET A 298 0.96 -10.15 4.18
N ILE A 299 2.29 -10.11 4.33
CA ILE A 299 3.22 -11.02 3.67
C ILE A 299 3.08 -12.44 4.25
N ALA A 300 2.98 -12.55 5.58
CA ALA A 300 2.71 -13.83 6.25
C ALA A 300 1.37 -14.42 5.80
N ARG A 301 0.32 -13.59 5.67
CA ARG A 301 -1.01 -14.03 5.24
C ARG A 301 -1.01 -14.58 3.83
N LEU A 302 -0.43 -13.86 2.88
CA LEU A 302 -0.33 -14.36 1.51
C LEU A 302 0.56 -15.60 1.43
N GLY A 303 1.68 -15.62 2.16
CA GLY A 303 2.55 -16.80 2.24
C GLY A 303 1.83 -18.04 2.80
N TRP A 304 0.97 -17.85 3.81
CA TRP A 304 0.14 -18.92 4.37
C TRP A 304 -0.86 -19.46 3.33
N LEU A 305 -1.54 -18.58 2.57
CA LEU A 305 -2.45 -18.95 1.49
C LEU A 305 -1.73 -19.73 0.38
N GLU A 306 -0.60 -19.22 -0.10
CA GLU A 306 0.18 -19.86 -1.15
C GLU A 306 0.74 -21.22 -0.73
N LEU A 307 1.24 -21.32 0.51
CA LEU A 307 1.71 -22.59 1.08
C LEU A 307 0.58 -23.62 1.19
N GLY A 308 -0.59 -23.19 1.65
CA GLY A 308 -1.79 -24.04 1.72
C GLY A 308 -2.22 -24.57 0.35
N ALA A 309 -1.97 -23.80 -0.71
CA ALA A 309 -2.20 -24.21 -2.10
C ALA A 309 -1.00 -24.99 -2.72
N GLY A 310 0.01 -25.33 -1.91
CA GLY A 310 1.17 -26.13 -2.33
C GLY A 310 2.28 -25.36 -3.03
N ARG A 311 2.27 -24.00 -3.00
CA ARG A 311 3.33 -23.20 -3.61
C ARG A 311 4.48 -22.97 -2.64
N ILE A 312 5.66 -23.39 -3.08
CA ILE A 312 6.94 -23.18 -2.41
C ILE A 312 7.91 -22.56 -3.40
N THR A 313 8.72 -21.61 -2.93
CA THR A 313 9.76 -20.97 -3.74
C THR A 313 11.09 -21.68 -3.55
N ASN A 314 11.63 -22.24 -4.62
CA ASN A 314 12.97 -22.83 -4.60
C ASN A 314 14.02 -21.72 -4.47
N TYR A 315 15.17 -22.03 -3.85
CA TYR A 315 16.25 -21.05 -3.70
C TYR A 315 16.74 -20.48 -5.02
N ASP A 316 16.78 -21.29 -6.09
CA ASP A 316 17.19 -20.86 -7.44
C ASP A 316 16.21 -19.85 -8.07
N THR A 317 14.95 -19.88 -7.70
CA THR A 317 13.88 -18.97 -8.18
C THR A 317 13.50 -17.90 -7.16
N SER A 318 14.21 -17.82 -6.04
CA SER A 318 13.95 -16.88 -4.94
C SER A 318 14.55 -15.49 -5.16
N ALA A 319 15.01 -15.18 -6.38
CA ALA A 319 15.47 -13.83 -6.73
C ALA A 319 14.33 -12.81 -6.59
N ILE A 320 14.71 -11.61 -6.15
CA ILE A 320 13.74 -10.49 -6.10
C ILE A 320 13.44 -9.98 -7.50
N ASP A 321 12.22 -9.45 -7.67
CA ASP A 321 11.82 -8.74 -8.88
C ASP A 321 11.26 -7.36 -8.52
N GLN A 322 12.02 -6.31 -8.85
CA GLN A 322 11.63 -4.92 -8.56
C GLN A 322 10.36 -4.49 -9.30
N TYR A 323 10.05 -5.15 -10.39
CA TYR A 323 8.96 -4.83 -11.32
C TYR A 323 7.89 -5.92 -11.36
N LEU A 324 7.87 -6.81 -10.37
CA LEU A 324 6.90 -7.90 -10.29
C LEU A 324 5.47 -7.35 -10.36
N ARG A 325 4.78 -7.69 -11.44
CA ARG A 325 3.42 -7.17 -11.67
C ARG A 325 2.38 -7.99 -10.90
N THR A 326 1.32 -7.32 -10.48
CA THR A 326 0.18 -7.95 -9.80
C THR A 326 -0.50 -8.99 -10.70
N ASP A 327 -0.65 -8.69 -11.99
CA ASP A 327 -1.29 -9.55 -13.00
C ASP A 327 -0.45 -10.76 -13.43
N GLN A 328 0.81 -10.84 -13.00
CA GLN A 328 1.69 -12.00 -13.20
C GLN A 328 1.58 -13.03 -12.07
N THR A 329 0.92 -12.69 -10.97
CA THR A 329 0.78 -13.59 -9.82
C THR A 329 -0.43 -14.50 -10.02
N PRO A 330 -0.24 -15.84 -10.11
CA PRO A 330 -1.36 -16.77 -10.21
C PRO A 330 -2.11 -16.84 -8.86
N ILE A 331 -3.44 -16.86 -8.92
CA ILE A 331 -4.30 -17.09 -7.76
C ILE A 331 -4.59 -18.59 -7.71
N ILE A 332 -4.02 -19.29 -6.75
CA ILE A 332 -4.16 -20.75 -6.63
C ILE A 332 -4.84 -21.17 -5.32
N TRP A 333 -5.22 -20.20 -4.49
CA TRP A 333 -5.81 -20.40 -3.16
C TRP A 333 -7.29 -19.97 -3.07
N ALA A 334 -7.90 -19.48 -4.14
CA ALA A 334 -9.29 -18.97 -4.17
C ALA A 334 -10.24 -19.93 -4.86
#